data_051ce04ac6cc546954b15e59cd71fc77
#
_entry.id   051ce04ac6cc546954b15e59cd71fc77
#
_cell.length_a   1.000
_cell.length_b   1.000
_cell.length_c   1.000
_cell.angle_alpha   90.00
_cell.angle_beta   90.00
_cell.angle_gamma   90.00
#
_symmetry.space_group_name_H-M   'P 1'
#
loop_
_entity.id
_entity.type
_entity.pdbx_description
1 polymer ?
#
loop_
_entity_poly.entity_id
_entity_poly.type
_entity_poly.pdbx_seq_one_letter_code
_entity_poly.pdbx_strand_id
1 'polypeptide(L)'
;MRKFLLWFLAALLMTACGGCSAIDDGADGDEVTDADSLVVGDQLPAFEVTMNDGSVVRTADLQGQPSVVVLFSVDCPDCRHQLPEVQKLWDRSCQGELTGDGKPLPIVLIASKNTVEDIEPFWKFAEFTMPYSPQPDRKVYSRFAPSRIPRIYISDASTTIRVAYADTGMPTAETLAEDISRLNE
;
A
#
# COMPACT_ATOMS: atom_id res chain seq x y z
N MET A 1 -25.15 -65.62 -41.30
CA MET A 1 -24.08 -66.02 -42.23
C MET A 1 -22.84 -65.30 -41.75
N ARG A 2 -21.99 -66.09 -41.16
CA ARG A 2 -20.62 -66.36 -41.58
C ARG A 2 -19.74 -65.08 -41.44
N LYS A 3 -18.76 -65.06 -40.66
CA LYS A 3 -17.56 -65.82 -40.40
C LYS A 3 -16.42 -64.82 -40.25
N PHE A 4 -15.67 -65.00 -39.28
CA PHE A 4 -14.24 -65.31 -39.09
C PHE A 4 -13.37 -64.09 -38.99
N LEU A 5 -12.44 -64.01 -38.20
CA LEU A 5 -11.60 -64.83 -37.31
C LEU A 5 -10.29 -64.07 -37.12
N LEU A 6 -9.91 -63.86 -35.92
CA LEU A 6 -8.59 -64.16 -35.36
C LEU A 6 -7.32 -63.58 -36.02
N TRP A 7 -6.51 -63.09 -35.20
CA TRP A 7 -5.08 -63.38 -35.02
C TRP A 7 -4.27 -62.07 -34.86
N PHE A 8 -3.28 -61.85 -34.08
CA PHE A 8 -2.55 -62.55 -33.02
C PHE A 8 -1.82 -61.54 -32.19
N LEU A 9 -1.67 -61.90 -30.94
CA LEU A 9 -0.63 -61.56 -30.03
C LEU A 9 0.70 -61.06 -30.63
N ALA A 10 1.26 -60.01 -30.06
CA ALA A 10 2.67 -60.02 -29.70
C ALA A 10 2.85 -59.15 -28.42
N ALA A 11 3.08 -59.84 -27.36
CA ALA A 11 3.66 -59.28 -26.14
C ALA A 11 5.14 -59.00 -26.42
N LEU A 12 5.63 -57.84 -25.96
CA LEU A 12 7.03 -57.75 -25.58
C LEU A 12 7.18 -56.80 -24.39
N LEU A 13 7.80 -57.36 -23.42
CA LEU A 13 8.22 -56.84 -22.15
C LEU A 13 9.30 -55.74 -22.26
N MET A 14 9.41 -55.06 -21.12
CA MET A 14 10.58 -54.35 -20.58
C MET A 14 10.70 -52.87 -21.02
N THR A 15 10.83 -51.92 -20.15
CA THR A 15 11.74 -51.89 -19.00
C THR A 15 11.25 -50.84 -18.01
N ALA A 16 11.29 -51.18 -16.74
CA ALA A 16 11.22 -50.24 -15.62
C ALA A 16 12.49 -49.37 -15.65
N CYS A 17 12.30 -48.06 -15.60
CA CYS A 17 13.32 -47.14 -15.15
C CYS A 17 12.67 -46.02 -14.37
N GLY A 18 12.94 -46.07 -13.10
CA GLY A 18 13.33 -44.94 -12.30
C GLY A 18 12.28 -43.87 -12.08
N GLY A 19 11.54 -43.99 -10.99
CA GLY A 19 10.87 -42.84 -10.38
C GLY A 19 11.90 -41.77 -10.08
N CYS A 20 11.79 -40.65 -10.79
CA CYS A 20 12.09 -39.36 -10.17
C CYS A 20 10.77 -38.83 -9.67
N SER A 21 10.55 -39.02 -8.37
CA SER A 21 9.61 -38.17 -7.65
C SER A 21 10.16 -36.75 -7.79
N ALA A 22 9.64 -35.99 -8.73
CA ALA A 22 9.71 -34.57 -8.68
C ALA A 22 8.98 -34.22 -7.37
N ILE A 23 9.76 -33.82 -6.39
CA ILE A 23 9.23 -33.06 -5.26
C ILE A 23 8.69 -31.80 -5.93
N ASP A 24 7.39 -31.76 -6.08
CA ASP A 24 6.65 -30.53 -6.35
C ASP A 24 6.79 -29.70 -5.06
N ASP A 25 7.90 -28.99 -4.97
CA ASP A 25 8.01 -27.87 -4.06
C ASP A 25 7.02 -26.84 -4.60
N GLY A 26 5.77 -27.00 -4.18
CA GLY A 26 4.74 -26.01 -4.31
C GLY A 26 5.18 -24.73 -3.61
N ALA A 27 6.06 -24.00 -4.24
CA ALA A 27 6.20 -22.59 -4.06
C ALA A 27 4.95 -21.96 -4.71
N ASP A 28 3.82 -22.01 -4.01
CA ASP A 28 2.75 -21.06 -4.21
C ASP A 28 3.31 -19.68 -3.83
N GLY A 29 4.26 -19.21 -4.62
CA GLY A 29 4.55 -17.82 -4.77
C GLY A 29 3.39 -17.23 -5.54
N ASP A 30 2.29 -16.91 -4.85
CA ASP A 30 1.34 -15.93 -5.34
C ASP A 30 2.19 -14.71 -5.70
N GLU A 31 2.43 -14.54 -6.99
CA GLU A 31 2.98 -13.32 -7.55
C GLU A 31 1.92 -12.25 -7.29
N VAL A 32 2.02 -11.60 -6.11
CA VAL A 32 1.12 -10.55 -5.70
C VAL A 32 1.29 -9.42 -6.69
N THR A 33 0.44 -9.45 -7.72
CA THR A 33 0.41 -8.40 -8.74
C THR A 33 -0.15 -7.13 -8.10
N ASP A 34 0.33 -5.98 -8.52
CA ASP A 34 -0.16 -4.68 -8.06
C ASP A 34 -1.55 -4.33 -8.63
N ALA A 35 -2.15 -5.28 -9.37
CA ALA A 35 -3.42 -5.11 -10.08
C ALA A 35 -4.60 -4.78 -9.16
N ASP A 36 -4.55 -5.23 -7.90
CA ASP A 36 -5.60 -4.97 -6.90
C ASP A 36 -5.31 -3.71 -6.04
N SER A 37 -4.30 -2.93 -6.41
CA SER A 37 -4.02 -1.67 -5.72
C SER A 37 -4.97 -0.57 -6.17
N LEU A 38 -5.36 0.31 -5.25
CA LEU A 38 -6.15 1.48 -5.60
C LEU A 38 -5.40 2.38 -6.56
N VAL A 39 -6.12 2.93 -7.52
CA VAL A 39 -5.61 3.80 -8.58
C VAL A 39 -6.37 5.14 -8.60
N VAL A 40 -5.88 6.05 -9.42
CA VAL A 40 -6.57 7.33 -9.68
C VAL A 40 -7.99 7.07 -10.20
N GLY A 41 -8.98 7.69 -9.57
CA GLY A 41 -10.40 7.53 -9.84
C GLY A 41 -11.14 6.65 -8.82
N ASP A 42 -10.43 5.83 -8.05
CA ASP A 42 -11.04 5.05 -6.98
C ASP A 42 -11.41 5.91 -5.78
N GLN A 43 -12.34 5.42 -4.97
CA GLN A 43 -12.66 6.01 -3.67
C GLN A 43 -11.69 5.51 -2.62
N LEU A 44 -11.28 6.37 -1.68
CA LEU A 44 -10.60 5.90 -0.48
C LEU A 44 -11.44 4.83 0.21
N PRO A 45 -10.87 3.70 0.62
CA PRO A 45 -11.61 2.65 1.32
C PRO A 45 -12.06 3.17 2.69
N ALA A 46 -13.15 2.60 3.20
CA ALA A 46 -13.56 2.90 4.57
C ALA A 46 -12.52 2.37 5.56
N PHE A 47 -11.94 3.23 6.38
CA PHE A 47 -11.06 2.86 7.49
C PHE A 47 -11.35 3.70 8.73
N GLU A 48 -10.92 3.17 9.85
CA GLU A 48 -10.80 3.86 11.13
C GLU A 48 -9.46 3.48 11.74
N VAL A 49 -8.67 4.47 12.12
CA VAL A 49 -7.35 4.27 12.71
C VAL A 49 -7.18 5.14 13.95
N THR A 50 -6.51 4.59 14.97
CA THR A 50 -6.08 5.36 16.14
C THR A 50 -4.64 5.82 15.90
N MET A 51 -4.40 7.10 16.06
CA MET A 51 -3.07 7.70 15.93
C MET A 51 -2.29 7.56 17.25
N ASN A 52 -0.98 7.72 17.19
CA ASN A 52 -0.10 7.64 18.36
C ASN A 52 -0.34 8.74 19.42
N ASP A 53 -1.01 9.81 19.05
CA ASP A 53 -1.45 10.88 19.96
C ASP A 53 -2.82 10.59 20.61
N GLY A 54 -3.44 9.45 20.30
CA GLY A 54 -4.76 9.03 20.79
C GLY A 54 -5.94 9.56 19.98
N SER A 55 -5.73 10.38 18.98
CA SER A 55 -6.81 10.82 18.08
C SER A 55 -7.27 9.66 17.20
N VAL A 56 -8.52 9.72 16.73
CA VAL A 56 -9.10 8.73 15.83
C VAL A 56 -9.43 9.42 14.51
N VAL A 57 -8.98 8.83 13.41
CA VAL A 57 -9.24 9.31 12.05
C VAL A 57 -10.03 8.25 11.28
N ARG A 58 -11.12 8.69 10.65
CA ARG A 58 -11.96 7.88 9.77
C ARG A 58 -11.94 8.44 8.37
N THR A 59 -12.17 7.59 7.37
CA THR A 59 -12.35 8.06 5.98
C THR A 59 -13.45 9.12 5.88
N ALA A 60 -14.52 9.02 6.68
CA ALA A 60 -15.60 10.00 6.70
C ALA A 60 -15.16 11.40 7.17
N ASP A 61 -14.12 11.47 8.01
CA ASP A 61 -13.59 12.74 8.53
C ASP A 61 -12.76 13.50 7.48
N LEU A 62 -12.40 12.82 6.37
CA LEU A 62 -11.65 13.39 5.25
C LEU A 62 -12.55 14.03 4.19
N GLN A 63 -13.86 13.88 4.29
CA GLN A 63 -14.80 14.47 3.33
C GLN A 63 -14.87 16.00 3.47
N GLY A 64 -15.09 16.67 2.36
CA GLY A 64 -15.25 18.13 2.30
C GLY A 64 -13.97 18.91 2.06
N GLN A 65 -12.80 18.26 2.04
CA GLN A 65 -11.52 18.86 1.74
C GLN A 65 -10.56 17.82 1.13
N PRO A 66 -9.53 18.25 0.38
CA PRO A 66 -8.47 17.33 -0.03
C PRO A 66 -7.78 16.67 1.16
N SER A 67 -7.22 15.48 0.96
CA SER A 67 -6.48 14.77 2.01
C SER A 67 -5.36 13.93 1.45
N VAL A 68 -4.39 13.58 2.28
CA VAL A 68 -3.25 12.73 1.93
C VAL A 68 -3.24 11.51 2.86
N VAL A 69 -3.15 10.32 2.27
CA VAL A 69 -2.94 9.07 3.03
C VAL A 69 -1.59 8.48 2.63
N VAL A 70 -0.75 8.24 3.63
CA VAL A 70 0.59 7.68 3.46
C VAL A 70 0.67 6.30 4.10
N LEU A 71 0.97 5.29 3.30
CA LEU A 71 1.22 3.93 3.79
C LEU A 71 2.72 3.69 3.86
N PHE A 72 3.22 3.29 5.03
CA PHE A 72 4.66 3.16 5.26
C PHE A 72 5.01 1.99 6.19
N SER A 73 6.30 1.69 6.28
CA SER A 73 6.91 0.90 7.36
C SER A 73 8.28 1.48 7.69
N VAL A 74 8.65 1.49 8.96
CA VAL A 74 10.00 1.90 9.36
C VAL A 74 11.08 0.86 9.02
N ASP A 75 10.68 -0.36 8.65
CA ASP A 75 11.58 -1.39 8.17
C ASP A 75 11.92 -1.27 6.68
N CYS A 76 11.16 -0.45 5.94
CA CYS A 76 11.37 -0.22 4.53
C CYS A 76 12.35 0.94 4.29
N PRO A 77 13.50 0.73 3.62
CA PRO A 77 14.45 1.80 3.33
C PRO A 77 13.85 2.94 2.51
N ASP A 78 13.03 2.64 1.49
CA ASP A 78 12.41 3.64 0.62
C ASP A 78 11.42 4.50 1.40
N CYS A 79 10.70 3.91 2.37
CA CYS A 79 9.85 4.68 3.28
C CYS A 79 10.68 5.66 4.12
N ARG A 80 11.83 5.21 4.65
CA ARG A 80 12.72 6.09 5.43
C ARG A 80 13.25 7.27 4.61
N HIS A 81 13.44 7.09 3.31
CA HIS A 81 13.80 8.17 2.39
C HIS A 81 12.64 9.11 2.09
N GLN A 82 11.42 8.58 2.03
CA GLN A 82 10.22 9.37 1.71
C GLN A 82 9.68 10.16 2.91
N LEU A 83 9.76 9.62 4.12
CA LEU A 83 9.18 10.23 5.31
C LEU A 83 9.68 11.67 5.60
N PRO A 84 10.95 12.05 5.36
CA PRO A 84 11.37 13.45 5.47
C PRO A 84 10.63 14.41 4.54
N GLU A 85 10.26 13.97 3.34
CA GLU A 85 9.45 14.80 2.41
C GLU A 85 8.01 14.93 2.92
N VAL A 86 7.47 13.85 3.50
CA VAL A 86 6.15 13.88 4.14
C VAL A 86 6.16 14.82 5.38
N GLN A 87 7.25 14.83 6.17
CA GLN A 87 7.38 15.77 7.28
C GLN A 87 7.38 17.23 6.81
N LYS A 88 8.10 17.55 5.74
CA LYS A 88 8.07 18.91 5.16
C LYS A 88 6.65 19.30 4.71
N LEU A 89 5.92 18.36 4.10
CA LEU A 89 4.54 18.57 3.71
C LEU A 89 3.64 18.80 4.93
N TRP A 90 3.85 18.02 6.00
CA TRP A 90 3.14 18.17 7.28
C TRP A 90 3.37 19.55 7.88
N ASP A 91 4.62 20.02 7.92
CA ASP A 91 4.97 21.34 8.46
C ASP A 91 4.23 22.47 7.70
N ARG A 92 4.20 22.38 6.36
CA ARG A 92 3.46 23.32 5.51
C ARG A 92 1.95 23.25 5.73
N SER A 93 1.43 22.03 5.94
CA SER A 93 0.03 21.83 6.28
C SER A 93 -0.32 22.52 7.60
N CYS A 94 0.49 22.34 8.65
CA CYS A 94 0.29 22.98 9.95
C CYS A 94 0.33 24.51 9.88
N GLN A 95 1.04 25.07 8.90
CA GLN A 95 1.08 26.51 8.63
C GLN A 95 -0.10 27.01 7.78
N GLY A 96 -0.97 26.11 7.32
CA GLY A 96 -2.12 26.43 6.47
C GLY A 96 -1.75 26.80 5.02
N GLU A 97 -0.55 26.44 4.57
CA GLU A 97 -0.04 26.79 3.24
C GLU A 97 -0.67 25.97 2.10
N LEU A 98 -1.24 24.80 2.44
CA LEU A 98 -1.71 23.83 1.43
C LEU A 98 -3.19 23.97 1.09
N THR A 99 -3.93 24.78 1.85
CA THR A 99 -5.36 25.00 1.66
C THR A 99 -5.64 26.47 1.39
N GLY A 100 -6.63 26.75 0.55
CA GLY A 100 -7.01 28.12 0.23
C GLY A 100 -7.65 28.88 1.39
N ASP A 101 -8.09 28.18 2.45
CA ASP A 101 -8.73 28.74 3.64
C ASP A 101 -7.79 28.84 4.85
N GLY A 102 -6.53 28.47 4.69
CA GLY A 102 -5.50 28.56 5.74
C GLY A 102 -5.63 27.52 6.86
N LYS A 103 -6.47 26.47 6.68
CA LYS A 103 -6.57 25.38 7.64
C LYS A 103 -5.56 24.27 7.34
N PRO A 104 -5.18 23.47 8.34
CA PRO A 104 -4.35 22.29 8.10
C PRO A 104 -5.05 21.29 7.17
N LEU A 105 -4.30 20.81 6.19
CA LEU A 105 -4.71 19.70 5.32
C LEU A 105 -4.60 18.37 6.10
N PRO A 106 -5.59 17.48 6.08
CA PRO A 106 -5.46 16.16 6.66
C PRO A 106 -4.37 15.33 5.99
N ILE A 107 -3.36 14.91 6.75
CA ILE A 107 -2.31 13.99 6.33
C ILE A 107 -2.32 12.81 7.30
N VAL A 108 -2.68 11.63 6.83
CA VAL A 108 -2.86 10.43 7.64
C VAL A 108 -1.78 9.42 7.32
N LEU A 109 -0.89 9.16 8.27
CA LEU A 109 0.17 8.16 8.15
C LEU A 109 -0.28 6.85 8.78
N ILE A 110 -0.29 5.78 7.99
CA ILE A 110 -0.73 4.45 8.41
C ILE A 110 0.42 3.48 8.24
N ALA A 111 0.90 2.92 9.34
CA ALA A 111 1.97 1.93 9.31
C ALA A 111 1.49 0.59 8.75
N SER A 112 2.42 -0.23 8.30
CA SER A 112 2.20 -1.61 7.87
C SER A 112 3.13 -2.52 8.65
N LYS A 113 2.57 -3.36 9.53
CA LYS A 113 3.29 -4.32 10.39
C LYS A 113 4.25 -3.68 11.42
N ASN A 114 3.99 -2.45 11.83
CA ASN A 114 4.79 -1.81 12.88
C ASN A 114 3.91 -1.41 14.07
N THR A 115 4.42 -1.69 15.27
CA THR A 115 3.86 -1.22 16.54
C THR A 115 4.39 0.18 16.88
N VAL A 116 3.94 0.76 17.98
CA VAL A 116 4.49 2.02 18.51
C VAL A 116 5.97 1.85 18.84
N GLU A 117 6.33 0.74 19.47
CA GLU A 117 7.69 0.41 19.88
C GLU A 117 8.64 0.29 18.69
N ASP A 118 8.16 -0.14 17.53
CA ASP A 118 8.95 -0.22 16.30
C ASP A 118 9.18 1.18 15.69
N ILE A 119 8.17 2.03 15.71
CA ILE A 119 8.16 3.33 15.02
C ILE A 119 8.87 4.42 15.85
N GLU A 120 8.61 4.45 17.15
CA GLU A 120 9.03 5.55 18.03
C GLU A 120 10.55 5.85 18.02
N PRO A 121 11.44 4.84 18.00
CA PRO A 121 12.88 5.10 17.94
C PRO A 121 13.30 5.87 16.68
N PHE A 122 12.69 5.53 15.52
CA PHE A 122 12.98 6.20 14.27
C PHE A 122 12.38 7.60 14.24
N TRP A 123 11.14 7.79 14.73
CA TRP A 123 10.50 9.12 14.84
C TRP A 123 11.31 10.09 15.69
N LYS A 124 11.80 9.62 16.84
CA LYS A 124 12.67 10.41 17.73
C LYS A 124 14.01 10.75 17.07
N PHE A 125 14.64 9.77 16.41
CA PHE A 125 15.92 9.99 15.72
C PHE A 125 15.79 11.00 14.58
N ALA A 126 14.71 10.93 13.81
CA ALA A 126 14.45 11.81 12.67
C ALA A 126 13.78 13.14 13.07
N GLU A 127 13.48 13.33 14.37
CA GLU A 127 12.79 14.51 14.92
C GLU A 127 11.42 14.78 14.24
N PHE A 128 10.71 13.71 13.84
CA PHE A 128 9.41 13.86 13.22
C PHE A 128 8.32 14.24 14.22
N THR A 129 7.45 15.18 13.81
CA THR A 129 6.35 15.70 14.61
C THR A 129 4.96 15.27 14.09
N MET A 130 4.90 14.76 12.86
CA MET A 130 3.66 14.26 12.27
C MET A 130 3.14 13.06 13.04
N PRO A 131 1.83 12.98 13.33
CA PRO A 131 1.23 11.80 13.95
C PRO A 131 1.20 10.62 13.00
N TYR A 132 1.20 9.42 13.54
CA TYR A 132 1.10 8.17 12.79
C TYR A 132 0.16 7.18 13.46
N SER A 133 -0.44 6.29 12.68
CA SER A 133 -1.19 5.16 13.21
C SER A 133 -0.33 3.90 13.19
N PRO A 134 0.01 3.32 14.36
CA PRO A 134 0.68 2.04 14.43
C PRO A 134 -0.29 0.93 14.02
N GLN A 135 0.17 0.02 13.16
CA GLN A 135 -0.61 -1.13 12.71
C GLN A 135 0.26 -2.38 12.84
N PRO A 136 0.06 -3.22 13.86
CA PRO A 136 0.85 -4.44 14.03
C PRO A 136 0.57 -5.48 12.95
N ASP A 137 -0.50 -5.29 12.20
CA ASP A 137 -0.92 -6.13 11.09
C ASP A 137 -1.07 -5.34 9.78
N ARG A 138 -1.72 -5.92 8.79
CA ARG A 138 -1.95 -5.28 7.48
C ARG A 138 -3.43 -5.02 7.19
N LYS A 139 -4.31 -5.09 8.17
CA LYS A 139 -5.76 -5.03 7.91
C LYS A 139 -6.21 -3.74 7.23
N VAL A 140 -5.68 -2.61 7.67
CA VAL A 140 -6.00 -1.32 7.03
C VAL A 140 -5.25 -1.20 5.71
N TYR A 141 -3.94 -1.47 5.70
CA TYR A 141 -3.12 -1.44 4.50
C TYR A 141 -3.71 -2.28 3.34
N SER A 142 -4.17 -3.50 3.62
CA SER A 142 -4.71 -4.42 2.61
C SER A 142 -5.98 -3.91 1.91
N ARG A 143 -6.60 -2.86 2.44
CA ARG A 143 -7.74 -2.19 1.77
C ARG A 143 -7.29 -1.25 0.66
N PHE A 144 -6.03 -0.84 0.65
CA PHE A 144 -5.45 0.06 -0.33
C PHE A 144 -4.64 -0.69 -1.39
N ALA A 145 -3.91 -1.71 -0.99
CA ALA A 145 -3.01 -2.42 -1.86
C ALA A 145 -2.62 -3.80 -1.29
N PRO A 146 -2.33 -4.78 -2.16
CA PRO A 146 -1.84 -6.09 -1.72
C PRO A 146 -0.37 -6.03 -1.30
N SER A 147 0.43 -5.14 -1.91
CA SER A 147 1.89 -5.07 -1.70
C SER A 147 2.45 -3.68 -1.94
N ARG A 148 3.75 -3.55 -1.71
CA ARG A 148 4.60 -2.37 -1.97
C ARG A 148 4.29 -1.16 -1.10
N ILE A 149 5.33 -0.63 -0.50
CA ILE A 149 5.38 0.63 0.26
C ILE A 149 6.71 1.34 -0.07
N PRO A 150 6.79 2.66 0.05
CA PRO A 150 5.72 3.58 0.46
C PRO A 150 4.63 3.74 -0.60
N ARG A 151 3.44 4.15 -0.16
CA ARG A 151 2.36 4.62 -1.03
C ARG A 151 1.83 5.93 -0.52
N ILE A 152 1.54 6.84 -1.44
CA ILE A 152 0.93 8.13 -1.11
C ILE A 152 -0.29 8.30 -2.02
N TYR A 153 -1.44 8.51 -1.41
CA TYR A 153 -2.68 8.80 -2.09
C TYR A 153 -3.12 10.21 -1.75
N ILE A 154 -3.40 11.03 -2.76
CA ILE A 154 -4.00 12.35 -2.59
C ILE A 154 -5.43 12.25 -3.12
N SER A 155 -6.40 12.58 -2.27
CA SER A 155 -7.82 12.56 -2.62
C SER A 155 -8.42 13.95 -2.59
N ASP A 156 -9.47 14.14 -3.36
CA ASP A 156 -10.28 15.36 -3.34
C ASP A 156 -11.31 15.37 -2.19
N ALA A 157 -12.12 16.42 -2.14
CA ALA A 157 -13.16 16.60 -1.13
C ALA A 157 -14.24 15.50 -1.13
N SER A 158 -14.37 14.73 -2.20
CA SER A 158 -15.28 13.58 -2.26
C SER A 158 -14.61 12.26 -1.88
N THR A 159 -13.35 12.30 -1.40
CA THR A 159 -12.49 11.16 -1.11
C THR A 159 -12.13 10.31 -2.34
N THR A 160 -12.27 10.88 -3.54
CA THR A 160 -11.79 10.25 -4.78
C THR A 160 -10.30 10.47 -4.92
N ILE A 161 -9.54 9.41 -5.16
CA ILE A 161 -8.09 9.47 -5.38
C ILE A 161 -7.81 10.21 -6.69
N ARG A 162 -7.05 11.28 -6.61
CA ARG A 162 -6.64 12.10 -7.76
C ARG A 162 -5.19 11.91 -8.13
N VAL A 163 -4.36 11.53 -7.16
CA VAL A 163 -2.94 11.22 -7.36
C VAL A 163 -2.59 9.99 -6.53
N ALA A 164 -1.81 9.08 -7.11
CA ALA A 164 -1.32 7.89 -6.45
C ALA A 164 0.16 7.69 -6.78
N TYR A 165 0.99 7.62 -5.75
CA TYR A 165 2.41 7.28 -5.85
C TYR A 165 2.66 5.93 -5.20
N ALA A 166 3.45 5.09 -5.85
CA ALA A 166 3.86 3.78 -5.35
C ALA A 166 5.32 3.51 -5.71
N ASP A 167 6.10 3.07 -4.78
CA ASP A 167 7.48 2.55 -4.81
C ASP A 167 8.50 3.21 -5.77
N THR A 168 8.10 3.65 -6.94
CA THR A 168 8.97 4.31 -7.93
C THR A 168 8.56 5.76 -8.14
N GLY A 169 9.54 6.67 -8.25
CA GLY A 169 9.27 8.08 -8.49
C GLY A 169 8.65 8.80 -7.29
N MET A 170 9.19 8.52 -6.10
CA MET A 170 8.73 9.15 -4.87
C MET A 170 8.80 10.67 -4.96
N PRO A 171 7.67 11.36 -4.68
CA PRO A 171 7.55 12.81 -4.86
C PRO A 171 8.28 13.58 -3.77
N THR A 172 8.76 14.78 -4.11
CA THR A 172 9.19 15.77 -3.11
C THR A 172 8.00 16.43 -2.44
N ALA A 173 8.24 17.13 -1.34
CA ALA A 173 7.19 17.92 -0.67
C ALA A 173 6.60 18.98 -1.60
N GLU A 174 7.43 19.59 -2.47
CA GLU A 174 6.97 20.56 -3.48
C GLU A 174 6.03 19.92 -4.49
N THR A 175 6.39 18.75 -5.03
CA THR A 175 5.53 18.01 -5.96
C THR A 175 4.19 17.66 -5.34
N LEU A 176 4.20 17.17 -4.09
CA LEU A 176 2.96 16.88 -3.36
C LEU A 176 2.10 18.12 -3.14
N ALA A 177 2.73 19.25 -2.80
CA ALA A 177 2.03 20.53 -2.61
C ALA A 177 1.43 21.05 -3.91
N GLU A 178 2.13 20.92 -5.03
CA GLU A 178 1.60 21.28 -6.35
C GLU A 178 0.41 20.42 -6.75
N ASP A 179 0.47 19.11 -6.49
CA ASP A 179 -0.65 18.21 -6.75
C ASP A 179 -1.88 18.56 -5.92
N ILE A 180 -1.69 18.89 -4.64
CA ILE A 180 -2.76 19.34 -3.74
C ILE A 180 -3.36 20.66 -4.23
N SER A 181 -2.51 21.61 -4.67
CA SER A 181 -2.99 22.93 -5.11
C SER A 181 -3.91 22.82 -6.33
N ARG A 182 -3.62 21.90 -7.26
CA ARG A 182 -4.48 21.64 -8.44
C ARG A 182 -5.88 21.11 -8.06
N LEU A 183 -6.05 20.56 -6.87
CA LEU A 183 -7.37 20.08 -6.40
C LEU A 183 -8.20 21.17 -5.74
N ASN A 184 -7.60 22.32 -5.47
CA ASN A 184 -8.26 23.49 -4.86
C ASN A 184 -8.71 24.51 -5.92
N GLU A 185 -8.39 24.29 -7.22
CA GLU A 185 -8.82 25.11 -8.35
C GLU A 185 -10.22 24.69 -8.84
#